data_f91e7a6f4c1e580134a8249de77382e9
#
_entry.id   f91e7a6f4c1e580134a8249de77382e9
#
_cell.length_a   1.000
_cell.length_b   1.000
_cell.length_c   1.000
_cell.angle_alpha   90.00
_cell.angle_beta   90.00
_cell.angle_gamma   90.00
#
_symmetry.space_group_name_H-M   'P 1'
#
loop_
_entity.id
_entity.type
_entity.pdbx_description
1 polymer ?
#
loop_
_entity_poly.entity_id
_entity_poly.type
_entity_poly.pdbx_seq_one_letter_code
_entity_poly.pdbx_strand_id
1 'polypeptide(L)'
;MIQLSFDNAVLSFPSPVQLFSQFLPSQNKSDQNYPARDASPVQEFQQPRSALVVDDVSDVTDMLSVLLTHAGYEVTCASTATEALALARERRFHMVISDIGMPEMNGYELAEALRSLPGYEAVPLVAVTGYSMFDDRTRSLTAGFNEHVTKPIDPRAFLDLIEQL
;
A
#
# COMPACT_ATOMS: atom_id res chain seq x y z
N MET A 1 55.39 -25.27 18.99
CA MET A 1 54.42 -24.63 19.88
C MET A 1 54.54 -23.13 19.65
N ILE A 2 53.76 -22.59 18.70
CA ILE A 2 53.78 -21.17 18.33
C ILE A 2 52.47 -20.56 18.80
N GLN A 3 52.58 -19.68 19.76
CA GLN A 3 51.45 -18.97 20.37
C GLN A 3 51.29 -17.64 19.66
N LEU A 4 50.22 -17.51 18.86
CA LEU A 4 49.84 -16.24 18.20
C LEU A 4 48.82 -15.56 19.12
N SER A 5 49.24 -14.46 19.73
CA SER A 5 48.40 -13.54 20.51
C SER A 5 47.73 -12.60 19.51
N PHE A 6 46.40 -12.60 19.42
CA PHE A 6 45.64 -11.59 18.67
C PHE A 6 45.24 -10.48 19.65
N ASP A 7 45.84 -9.32 19.47
CA ASP A 7 45.45 -8.08 20.10
C ASP A 7 44.04 -7.67 19.63
N ASN A 8 43.16 -7.50 20.59
CA ASN A 8 41.75 -7.15 20.41
C ASN A 8 41.60 -5.62 20.28
N ALA A 9 41.92 -5.06 19.11
CA ALA A 9 41.69 -3.65 18.83
C ALA A 9 40.22 -3.45 18.41
N VAL A 10 39.39 -3.01 19.34
CA VAL A 10 38.01 -2.57 19.07
C VAL A 10 38.07 -1.24 18.33
N LEU A 11 37.88 -1.25 17.02
CA LEU A 11 37.71 -0.04 16.22
C LEU A 11 36.32 0.55 16.51
N SER A 12 36.29 1.59 17.36
CA SER A 12 35.10 2.37 17.64
C SER A 12 34.91 3.39 16.51
N PHE A 13 33.93 3.17 15.65
CA PHE A 13 33.54 4.16 14.65
C PHE A 13 32.59 5.19 15.28
N PRO A 14 32.85 6.51 15.10
CA PRO A 14 31.94 7.52 15.60
C PRO A 14 30.59 7.45 14.86
N SER A 15 29.51 7.71 15.60
CA SER A 15 28.15 7.72 15.03
C SER A 15 27.99 8.79 13.94
N PRO A 16 27.08 8.60 12.97
CA PRO A 16 26.87 9.54 11.84
C PRO A 16 26.60 10.98 12.29
N VAL A 17 26.07 11.19 13.48
CA VAL A 17 25.78 12.53 14.05
C VAL A 17 27.06 13.27 14.42
N GLN A 18 28.15 12.58 14.78
CA GLN A 18 29.43 13.23 15.17
C GLN A 18 30.27 13.67 13.96
N LEU A 19 30.06 13.08 12.79
CA LEU A 19 30.75 13.48 11.56
C LEU A 19 30.22 14.79 10.97
N PHE A 20 28.96 15.16 11.25
CA PHE A 20 28.34 16.37 10.71
C PHE A 20 28.76 17.67 11.41
N SER A 21 29.23 17.59 12.66
CA SER A 21 29.63 18.80 13.43
C SER A 21 30.98 19.42 13.01
N GLN A 22 31.80 18.69 12.25
CA GLN A 22 33.11 19.17 11.82
C GLN A 22 33.10 19.92 10.47
N PHE A 23 31.95 19.92 9.76
CA PHE A 23 31.80 20.56 8.46
C PHE A 23 30.95 21.83 8.45
N LEU A 24 30.60 22.40 9.63
CA LEU A 24 29.92 23.68 9.68
C LEU A 24 30.96 24.81 9.61
N PRO A 25 30.93 25.64 8.55
CA PRO A 25 31.77 26.86 8.51
C PRO A 25 31.30 27.83 9.59
N SER A 26 32.27 28.44 10.30
CA SER A 26 32.04 29.49 11.27
C SER A 26 31.17 30.61 10.70
N GLN A 27 30.06 30.87 11.35
CA GLN A 27 29.13 31.93 11.03
C GLN A 27 29.84 33.28 11.27
N ASN A 28 30.40 33.89 10.22
CA ASN A 28 30.83 35.27 10.28
C ASN A 28 29.63 36.17 9.91
N LYS A 29 29.19 36.98 10.88
CA LYS A 29 28.12 37.97 10.72
C LYS A 29 28.61 39.10 9.81
N SER A 30 28.16 39.12 8.58
CA SER A 30 27.93 40.31 7.76
C SER A 30 27.83 39.87 6.29
N ASP A 31 26.60 39.67 5.81
CA ASP A 31 26.13 40.09 4.50
C ASP A 31 24.66 39.68 4.37
N GLN A 32 23.80 40.61 4.75
CA GLN A 32 22.39 40.57 4.42
C GLN A 32 22.26 41.09 2.99
N ASN A 33 22.19 40.22 2.01
CA ASN A 33 21.45 40.43 0.78
C ASN A 33 21.49 39.19 -0.12
N TYR A 34 20.76 38.11 0.30
CA TYR A 34 20.36 37.08 -0.65
C TYR A 34 18.89 37.33 -0.99
N PRO A 35 18.56 37.44 -2.29
CA PRO A 35 17.16 37.42 -2.68
C PRO A 35 16.55 36.13 -2.21
N ALA A 36 15.38 36.21 -1.60
CA ALA A 36 14.59 35.03 -1.21
C ALA A 36 14.54 34.08 -2.39
N ARG A 37 15.26 32.94 -2.27
CA ARG A 37 15.04 31.84 -3.19
C ARG A 37 13.61 31.43 -2.96
N ASP A 38 12.81 31.54 -4.02
CA ASP A 38 11.51 30.90 -4.14
C ASP A 38 11.62 29.52 -3.50
N ALA A 39 11.02 29.36 -2.35
CA ALA A 39 10.81 28.07 -1.74
C ALA A 39 9.74 27.40 -2.60
N SER A 40 10.16 26.83 -3.73
CA SER A 40 9.34 25.84 -4.42
C SER A 40 8.92 24.85 -3.35
N PRO A 41 7.62 24.54 -3.23
CA PRO A 41 7.17 23.57 -2.23
C PRO A 41 7.97 22.30 -2.44
N VAL A 42 8.68 21.87 -1.39
CA VAL A 42 9.32 20.57 -1.35
C VAL A 42 8.21 19.61 -1.73
N GLN A 43 8.31 19.00 -2.90
CA GLN A 43 7.39 17.93 -3.28
C GLN A 43 7.60 16.86 -2.20
N GLU A 44 6.68 16.81 -1.28
CA GLU A 44 6.55 15.73 -0.34
C GLU A 44 6.39 14.49 -1.22
N PHE A 45 7.41 13.63 -1.26
CA PHE A 45 7.33 12.34 -1.93
C PHE A 45 6.26 11.55 -1.20
N GLN A 46 5.01 11.72 -1.63
CA GLN A 46 3.91 10.91 -1.13
C GLN A 46 4.26 9.46 -1.45
N GLN A 47 4.38 8.66 -0.41
CA GLN A 47 4.54 7.21 -0.55
C GLN A 47 3.42 6.71 -1.47
N PRO A 48 3.73 5.88 -2.48
CA PRO A 48 2.70 5.38 -3.38
C PRO A 48 1.62 4.67 -2.57
N ARG A 49 0.36 4.98 -2.87
CA ARG A 49 -0.76 4.30 -2.24
C ARG A 49 -0.69 2.81 -2.57
N SER A 50 -0.89 1.93 -1.61
CA SER A 50 -0.84 0.48 -1.80
C SER A 50 -2.24 -0.11 -1.94
N ALA A 51 -2.41 -1.03 -2.88
CA ALA A 51 -3.63 -1.79 -3.10
C ALA A 51 -3.39 -3.30 -2.98
N LEU A 52 -4.36 -4.00 -2.40
CA LEU A 52 -4.42 -5.46 -2.37
C LEU A 52 -5.50 -5.93 -3.34
N VAL A 53 -5.13 -6.78 -4.29
CA VAL A 53 -6.05 -7.40 -5.25
C VAL A 53 -6.17 -8.88 -4.92
N VAL A 54 -7.41 -9.37 -4.79
CA VAL A 54 -7.70 -10.75 -4.38
C VAL A 54 -8.66 -11.38 -5.39
N ASP A 55 -8.17 -12.37 -6.13
CA ASP A 55 -8.97 -13.13 -7.11
C ASP A 55 -8.25 -14.46 -7.37
N ASP A 56 -8.97 -15.57 -7.46
CA ASP A 56 -8.40 -16.90 -7.74
C ASP A 56 -8.05 -17.08 -9.22
N VAL A 57 -8.45 -16.14 -10.08
CA VAL A 57 -8.12 -16.13 -11.51
C VAL A 57 -6.97 -15.14 -11.78
N SER A 58 -5.80 -15.65 -12.14
CA SER A 58 -4.59 -14.85 -12.36
C SER A 58 -4.75 -13.77 -13.42
N ASP A 59 -5.46 -14.05 -14.51
CA ASP A 59 -5.67 -13.07 -15.59
C ASP A 59 -6.44 -11.82 -15.10
N VAL A 60 -7.31 -11.99 -14.10
CA VAL A 60 -8.05 -10.88 -13.48
C VAL A 60 -7.14 -10.05 -12.58
N THR A 61 -6.33 -10.71 -11.74
CA THR A 61 -5.37 -10.01 -10.89
C THR A 61 -4.32 -9.25 -11.71
N ASP A 62 -3.84 -9.83 -12.81
CA ASP A 62 -2.89 -9.20 -13.72
C ASP A 62 -3.48 -7.95 -14.38
N MET A 63 -4.71 -8.06 -14.91
CA MET A 63 -5.41 -6.92 -15.50
C MET A 63 -5.64 -5.79 -14.49
N LEU A 64 -6.15 -6.12 -13.30
CA LEU A 64 -6.40 -5.13 -12.25
C LEU A 64 -5.10 -4.49 -11.77
N SER A 65 -4.01 -5.27 -11.68
CA SER A 65 -2.69 -4.76 -11.31
C SER A 65 -2.18 -3.71 -12.30
N VAL A 66 -2.36 -3.94 -13.59
CA VAL A 66 -1.98 -2.96 -14.63
C VAL A 66 -2.78 -1.67 -14.48
N LEU A 67 -4.10 -1.77 -14.30
CA LEU A 67 -4.98 -0.61 -14.15
C LEU A 67 -4.64 0.21 -12.91
N LEU A 68 -4.47 -0.45 -11.77
CA LEU A 68 -4.14 0.22 -10.50
C LEU A 68 -2.74 0.81 -10.48
N THR A 69 -1.76 0.13 -11.09
CA THR A 69 -0.41 0.68 -11.25
C THR A 69 -0.44 1.95 -12.10
N HIS A 70 -1.26 1.96 -13.16
CA HIS A 70 -1.48 3.16 -13.97
C HIS A 70 -2.13 4.31 -13.15
N ALA A 71 -3.00 3.98 -12.21
CA ALA A 71 -3.60 4.92 -11.25
C ALA A 71 -2.66 5.31 -10.08
N GLY A 72 -1.40 4.88 -10.09
CA GLY A 72 -0.38 5.26 -9.10
C GLY A 72 -0.37 4.43 -7.82
N TYR A 73 -0.95 3.23 -7.84
CA TYR A 73 -0.89 2.30 -6.71
C TYR A 73 0.27 1.32 -6.82
N GLU A 74 0.88 1.00 -5.68
CA GLU A 74 1.71 -0.20 -5.52
C GLU A 74 0.79 -1.38 -5.25
N VAL A 75 0.76 -2.36 -6.17
CA VAL A 75 -0.20 -3.47 -6.12
C VAL A 75 0.45 -4.73 -5.55
N THR A 76 -0.29 -5.40 -4.66
CA THR A 76 0.00 -6.75 -4.20
C THR A 76 -1.19 -7.62 -4.54
N CYS A 77 -0.93 -8.81 -5.08
CA CYS A 77 -1.95 -9.77 -5.41
C CYS A 77 -1.97 -10.92 -4.39
N ALA A 78 -3.15 -11.45 -4.14
CA ALA A 78 -3.39 -12.67 -3.40
C ALA A 78 -4.35 -13.56 -4.20
N SER A 79 -4.10 -14.86 -4.23
CA SER A 79 -4.92 -15.84 -4.95
C SER A 79 -6.02 -16.44 -4.08
N THR A 80 -6.00 -16.18 -2.78
CA THR A 80 -6.98 -16.67 -1.81
C THR A 80 -7.29 -15.62 -0.74
N ALA A 81 -8.47 -15.72 -0.16
CA ALA A 81 -8.85 -14.86 0.97
C ALA A 81 -7.95 -15.05 2.19
N THR A 82 -7.48 -16.26 2.43
CA THR A 82 -6.55 -16.58 3.54
C THR A 82 -5.21 -15.89 3.35
N GLU A 83 -4.65 -15.91 2.15
CA GLU A 83 -3.43 -15.18 1.79
C GLU A 83 -3.61 -13.66 1.96
N ALA A 84 -4.74 -13.14 1.46
CA ALA A 84 -5.09 -11.73 1.61
C ALA A 84 -5.14 -11.28 3.07
N LEU A 85 -5.75 -12.08 3.95
CA LEU A 85 -5.79 -11.80 5.39
C LEU A 85 -4.40 -11.85 6.04
N ALA A 86 -3.54 -12.78 5.63
CA ALA A 86 -2.16 -12.84 6.12
C ALA A 86 -1.41 -11.56 5.76
N LEU A 87 -1.47 -11.14 4.49
CA LEU A 87 -0.87 -9.89 3.99
C LEU A 87 -1.43 -8.64 4.71
N ALA A 88 -2.75 -8.60 4.92
CA ALA A 88 -3.41 -7.49 5.60
C ALA A 88 -3.03 -7.36 7.09
N ARG A 89 -2.61 -8.45 7.75
CA ARG A 89 -2.07 -8.43 9.11
C ARG A 89 -0.62 -7.96 9.18
N GLU A 90 0.16 -8.22 8.12
CA GLU A 90 1.57 -7.84 8.07
C GLU A 90 1.77 -6.36 7.71
N ARG A 91 0.93 -5.82 6.82
CA ARG A 91 0.99 -4.43 6.38
C ARG A 91 -0.40 -3.85 6.08
N ARG A 92 -0.52 -2.53 6.16
CA ARG A 92 -1.75 -1.84 5.79
C ARG A 92 -1.77 -1.57 4.29
N PHE A 93 -2.94 -1.76 3.71
CA PHE A 93 -3.26 -1.33 2.35
C PHE A 93 -4.20 -0.11 2.40
N HIS A 94 -4.10 0.74 1.40
CA HIS A 94 -4.96 1.91 1.26
C HIS A 94 -6.29 1.56 0.56
N MET A 95 -6.33 0.41 -0.12
CA MET A 95 -7.51 -0.12 -0.81
C MET A 95 -7.40 -1.63 -0.92
N VAL A 96 -8.54 -2.32 -0.90
CA VAL A 96 -8.62 -3.75 -1.21
C VAL A 96 -9.68 -3.96 -2.29
N ILE A 97 -9.35 -4.74 -3.30
CA ILE A 97 -10.27 -5.17 -4.36
C ILE A 97 -10.34 -6.68 -4.30
N SER A 98 -11.54 -7.22 -4.16
CA SER A 98 -11.72 -8.67 -3.99
C SER A 98 -12.81 -9.23 -4.88
N ASP A 99 -12.52 -10.33 -5.55
CA ASP A 99 -13.58 -11.19 -6.07
C ASP A 99 -14.45 -11.70 -4.93
N ILE A 100 -15.73 -11.94 -5.25
CA ILE A 100 -16.69 -12.54 -4.31
C ILE A 100 -16.69 -14.06 -4.42
N GLY A 101 -16.52 -14.59 -5.62
CA GLY A 101 -16.75 -15.98 -5.96
C GLY A 101 -15.58 -16.94 -5.70
N MET A 102 -14.74 -16.66 -4.71
CA MET A 102 -13.56 -17.46 -4.40
C MET A 102 -13.90 -18.76 -3.65
N PRO A 103 -13.10 -19.82 -3.84
CA PRO A 103 -13.24 -21.07 -3.08
C PRO A 103 -12.82 -20.89 -1.60
N GLU A 104 -13.26 -21.81 -0.75
CA GLU A 104 -13.00 -21.91 0.70
C GLU A 104 -13.59 -20.73 1.50
N MET A 105 -13.04 -19.54 1.36
CA MET A 105 -13.51 -18.30 1.96
C MET A 105 -13.90 -17.33 0.84
N ASN A 106 -15.17 -16.98 0.77
CA ASN A 106 -15.68 -16.06 -0.24
C ASN A 106 -15.35 -14.59 0.10
N GLY A 107 -15.55 -13.68 -0.88
CA GLY A 107 -15.24 -12.27 -0.71
C GLY A 107 -16.04 -11.57 0.39
N TYR A 108 -17.26 -12.02 0.69
CA TYR A 108 -18.04 -11.44 1.80
C TYR A 108 -17.41 -11.74 3.16
N GLU A 109 -17.04 -13.02 3.38
CA GLU A 109 -16.35 -13.45 4.60
C GLU A 109 -15.00 -12.76 4.75
N LEU A 110 -14.27 -12.57 3.63
CA LEU A 110 -13.03 -11.79 3.61
C LEU A 110 -13.27 -10.33 4.03
N ALA A 111 -14.30 -9.68 3.50
CA ALA A 111 -14.61 -8.30 3.84
C ALA A 111 -14.96 -8.13 5.32
N GLU A 112 -15.79 -8.99 5.89
CA GLU A 112 -16.13 -9.02 7.32
C GLU A 112 -14.88 -9.22 8.18
N ALA A 113 -14.00 -10.14 7.79
CA ALA A 113 -12.74 -10.40 8.49
C ALA A 113 -11.79 -9.20 8.41
N LEU A 114 -11.67 -8.55 7.24
CA LEU A 114 -10.88 -7.34 7.07
C LEU A 114 -11.40 -6.20 7.94
N ARG A 115 -12.73 -5.96 7.97
CA ARG A 115 -13.34 -4.92 8.83
C ARG A 115 -13.05 -5.12 10.31
N SER A 116 -12.82 -6.36 10.72
CA SER A 116 -12.46 -6.70 12.10
C SER A 116 -10.96 -6.50 12.41
N LEU A 117 -10.13 -6.25 11.41
CA LEU A 117 -8.71 -5.97 11.61
C LEU A 117 -8.47 -4.50 12.00
N PRO A 118 -7.59 -4.23 12.99
CA PRO A 118 -7.24 -2.86 13.36
C PRO A 118 -6.72 -2.07 12.16
N GLY A 119 -7.36 -0.94 11.88
CA GLY A 119 -6.98 -0.03 10.82
C GLY A 119 -7.60 -0.30 9.45
N TYR A 120 -8.46 -1.31 9.34
CA TYR A 120 -9.22 -1.59 8.13
C TYR A 120 -10.68 -1.13 8.22
N GLU A 121 -11.09 -0.48 9.31
CA GLU A 121 -12.46 -0.04 9.55
C GLU A 121 -13.01 0.88 8.45
N ALA A 122 -12.12 1.73 7.90
CA ALA A 122 -12.46 2.73 6.87
C ALA A 122 -11.69 2.55 5.55
N VAL A 123 -10.88 1.49 5.40
CA VAL A 123 -10.17 1.23 4.13
C VAL A 123 -11.19 0.93 3.04
N PRO A 124 -11.13 1.58 1.86
CA PRO A 124 -11.99 1.25 0.74
C PRO A 124 -11.88 -0.23 0.35
N LEU A 125 -13.02 -0.94 0.38
CA LEU A 125 -13.16 -2.31 -0.10
C LEU A 125 -14.06 -2.31 -1.33
N VAL A 126 -13.56 -2.81 -2.47
CA VAL A 126 -14.28 -2.90 -3.73
C VAL A 126 -14.54 -4.37 -4.05
N ALA A 127 -15.80 -4.74 -4.16
CA ALA A 127 -16.20 -6.06 -4.61
C ALA A 127 -16.13 -6.15 -6.13
N VAL A 128 -15.59 -7.25 -6.65
CA VAL A 128 -15.65 -7.61 -8.07
C VAL A 128 -16.39 -8.94 -8.18
N THR A 129 -17.36 -9.07 -9.10
CA THR A 129 -18.16 -10.29 -9.19
C THR A 129 -18.65 -10.58 -10.59
N GLY A 130 -18.73 -11.85 -10.95
CA GLY A 130 -19.37 -12.32 -12.17
C GLY A 130 -20.90 -12.40 -12.08
N TYR A 131 -21.50 -12.19 -10.91
CA TYR A 131 -22.93 -12.25 -10.69
C TYR A 131 -23.53 -10.87 -10.53
N SER A 132 -24.56 -10.57 -11.33
CA SER A 132 -25.25 -9.26 -11.36
C SER A 132 -26.65 -9.34 -10.71
N MET A 133 -26.86 -10.13 -9.67
CA MET A 133 -28.15 -10.19 -8.99
C MET A 133 -28.34 -8.99 -8.06
N PHE A 134 -29.56 -8.44 -8.01
CA PHE A 134 -29.92 -7.30 -7.15
C PHE A 134 -29.58 -7.51 -5.66
N ASP A 135 -29.62 -8.77 -5.21
CA ASP A 135 -29.26 -9.15 -3.83
C ASP A 135 -27.75 -9.04 -3.54
N ASP A 136 -26.89 -9.15 -4.55
CA ASP A 136 -25.43 -9.13 -4.35
C ASP A 136 -24.92 -7.76 -3.91
N ARG A 137 -25.49 -6.66 -4.42
CA ARG A 137 -25.08 -5.31 -4.00
C ARG A 137 -25.41 -5.04 -2.54
N THR A 138 -26.62 -5.38 -2.11
CA THR A 138 -27.06 -5.22 -0.72
C THR A 138 -26.20 -6.07 0.22
N ARG A 139 -25.92 -7.30 -0.19
CA ARG A 139 -25.08 -8.21 0.57
C ARG A 139 -23.63 -7.73 0.65
N SER A 140 -23.06 -7.20 -0.44
CA SER A 140 -21.72 -6.61 -0.46
C SER A 140 -21.61 -5.44 0.52
N LEU A 141 -22.55 -4.52 0.49
CA LEU A 141 -22.58 -3.39 1.42
C LEU A 141 -22.70 -3.86 2.88
N THR A 142 -23.54 -4.86 3.15
CA THR A 142 -23.71 -5.43 4.50
C THR A 142 -22.44 -6.13 5.00
N ALA A 143 -21.71 -6.80 4.11
CA ALA A 143 -20.43 -7.43 4.42
C ALA A 143 -19.28 -6.41 4.63
N GLY A 144 -19.51 -5.14 4.28
CA GLY A 144 -18.55 -4.06 4.51
C GLY A 144 -17.80 -3.56 3.26
N PHE A 145 -18.19 -3.97 2.06
CA PHE A 145 -17.70 -3.34 0.83
C PHE A 145 -18.26 -1.92 0.69
N ASN A 146 -17.47 -1.03 0.12
CA ASN A 146 -17.86 0.33 -0.21
C ASN A 146 -18.51 0.40 -1.60
N GLU A 147 -17.93 -0.34 -2.55
CA GLU A 147 -18.35 -0.35 -3.93
C GLU A 147 -18.39 -1.76 -4.52
N HIS A 148 -19.07 -1.87 -5.66
CA HIS A 148 -19.34 -3.14 -6.32
C HIS A 148 -19.18 -2.97 -7.83
N VAL A 149 -18.32 -3.80 -8.44
CA VAL A 149 -18.01 -3.84 -9.88
C VAL A 149 -18.40 -5.20 -10.44
N THR A 150 -19.14 -5.21 -11.54
CA THR A 150 -19.51 -6.46 -12.21
C THR A 150 -18.54 -6.82 -13.33
N LYS A 151 -18.20 -8.11 -13.44
CA LYS A 151 -17.45 -8.65 -14.59
C LYS A 151 -18.40 -8.77 -15.82
N PRO A 152 -17.97 -8.42 -17.06
CA PRO A 152 -16.64 -7.97 -17.42
C PRO A 152 -16.38 -6.53 -16.96
N ILE A 153 -15.17 -6.28 -16.44
CA ILE A 153 -14.77 -4.98 -15.92
C ILE A 153 -14.52 -4.02 -17.09
N ASP A 154 -15.21 -2.89 -17.14
CA ASP A 154 -14.87 -1.78 -18.02
C ASP A 154 -13.69 -1.00 -17.41
N PRO A 155 -12.52 -0.91 -18.08
CA PRO A 155 -11.34 -0.28 -17.49
C PRO A 155 -11.53 1.21 -17.15
N ARG A 156 -12.32 1.95 -17.97
CA ARG A 156 -12.55 3.38 -17.72
C ARG A 156 -13.44 3.58 -16.52
N ALA A 157 -14.59 2.90 -16.50
CA ALA A 157 -15.52 2.97 -15.39
C ALA A 157 -14.87 2.53 -14.07
N PHE A 158 -13.97 1.54 -14.13
CA PHE A 158 -13.20 1.09 -12.98
C PHE A 158 -12.24 2.17 -12.48
N LEU A 159 -11.45 2.79 -13.36
CA LEU A 159 -10.52 3.86 -12.98
C LEU A 159 -11.26 5.09 -12.44
N ASP A 160 -12.37 5.50 -13.08
CA ASP A 160 -13.22 6.60 -12.61
C ASP A 160 -13.77 6.33 -11.19
N LEU A 161 -14.10 5.06 -10.88
CA LEU A 161 -14.52 4.64 -9.55
C LEU A 161 -13.39 4.75 -8.51
N ILE A 162 -12.19 4.25 -8.87
CA ILE A 162 -11.01 4.25 -7.97
C ILE A 162 -10.57 5.68 -7.62
N GLU A 163 -10.70 6.64 -8.54
CA GLU A 163 -10.38 8.05 -8.29
C GLU A 163 -11.33 8.74 -7.30
N GLN A 164 -12.52 8.19 -7.10
CA GLN A 164 -13.54 8.75 -6.19
C GLN A 164 -13.43 8.21 -4.75
N LEU A 165 -12.60 7.19 -4.54
CA LEU A 165 -12.38 6.53 -3.25
C LEU A 165 -11.15 7.08 -2.52
#